data_cdee012dc4e0a88a6cbf067a495a121f
#
_entry.id   cdee012dc4e0a88a6cbf067a495a121f
#
_cell.length_a   1.000
_cell.length_b   1.000
_cell.length_c   1.000
_cell.angle_alpha   90.00
_cell.angle_beta   90.00
_cell.angle_gamma   90.00
#
_symmetry.space_group_name_H-M   'P 1'
#
loop_
_entity.id
_entity.type
_entity.pdbx_description
1 polymer ?
#
loop_
_entity_poly.entity_id
_entity_poly.type
_entity_poly.pdbx_seq_one_letter_code
_entity_poly.pdbx_strand_id
1 'polypeptide(L)'
;MNQIIQHAENLWTSGAYAAGTHPWRALGTFERIRDGVWFASSFANLTLIDGGTELLVIDPGAKNNEERKFKQIIDIFPDTPVSTIVYTHGHHDHCFGGDRYKTHAKENNLLEPLIIGHRALGYRFDRYAKTTGFNEIINARQFLGGAANISWEAEYIRPDLYVDNYKKIRVGNIEASITHSRGETDDSLWLHVPKYEVLCTGDLFIWTAPNAGNPQKVQRYCGEWAAALGEMQTKNASILLPGHGPPIIGKDRVEEALDCTRQYLESLEAQTLQLMNLGASLDEVLAKVKPPEELSRKFFLQPVYDEPEFIIRNIWRLYGGWYDGQASNLKPPREESIAHEIINLISGGTKTLMERAQILSESGQWRLACKLADWAHHAAPNDPDIKLFRGKLYQARTNHETSTMTIGIYNSIAREMGVEMKDQATFSAQEEKTNEK
;
A
#
# COMPACT_ATOMS: atom_id res chain seq x y z
N MET A 1 -8.55 -7.98 -28.43
CA MET A 1 -8.00 -6.68 -27.96
C MET A 1 -7.38 -6.94 -26.59
N ASN A 2 -6.20 -6.44 -26.32
CA ASN A 2 -5.52 -6.65 -25.03
C ASN A 2 -6.34 -5.98 -23.91
N GLN A 3 -6.83 -6.79 -22.95
CA GLN A 3 -7.73 -6.31 -21.89
C GLN A 3 -7.01 -5.38 -20.91
N ILE A 4 -5.72 -5.66 -20.64
CA ILE A 4 -4.89 -4.86 -19.74
C ILE A 4 -4.66 -3.47 -20.35
N ILE A 5 -4.32 -3.40 -21.64
CA ILE A 5 -4.12 -2.13 -22.35
C ILE A 5 -5.44 -1.34 -22.42
N GLN A 6 -6.54 -2.02 -22.72
CA GLN A 6 -7.84 -1.37 -22.77
C GLN A 6 -8.26 -0.82 -21.39
N HIS A 7 -7.99 -1.58 -20.32
CA HIS A 7 -8.27 -1.11 -18.97
C HIS A 7 -7.39 0.09 -18.59
N ALA A 8 -6.10 0.04 -18.90
CA ALA A 8 -5.17 1.15 -18.69
C ALA A 8 -5.62 2.43 -19.42
N GLU A 9 -6.01 2.28 -20.69
CA GLU A 9 -6.52 3.40 -21.51
C GLU A 9 -7.82 3.98 -20.95
N ASN A 10 -8.76 3.13 -20.58
CA ASN A 10 -10.03 3.55 -19.99
C ASN A 10 -9.82 4.31 -18.68
N LEU A 11 -8.93 3.80 -17.80
CA LEU A 11 -8.64 4.46 -16.52
C LEU A 11 -7.97 5.82 -16.73
N TRP A 12 -7.05 5.91 -17.67
CA TRP A 12 -6.36 7.17 -17.98
C TRP A 12 -7.32 8.21 -18.60
N THR A 13 -8.14 7.80 -19.56
CA THR A 13 -9.01 8.73 -20.32
C THR A 13 -10.27 9.14 -19.56
N SER A 14 -10.80 8.26 -18.72
CA SER A 14 -11.97 8.60 -17.90
C SER A 14 -11.67 9.63 -16.82
N GLY A 15 -10.41 9.76 -16.42
CA GLY A 15 -9.97 10.68 -15.37
C GLY A 15 -10.59 10.42 -14.01
N ALA A 16 -11.37 9.35 -13.88
CA ALA A 16 -12.12 9.01 -12.68
C ALA A 16 -12.07 7.51 -12.45
N TYR A 17 -12.05 7.13 -11.18
CA TYR A 17 -12.48 5.79 -10.84
C TYR A 17 -13.95 5.69 -11.23
N ALA A 18 -14.29 4.86 -12.21
CA ALA A 18 -15.69 4.52 -12.44
C ALA A 18 -16.30 4.16 -11.09
N ALA A 19 -17.47 4.70 -10.78
CA ALA A 19 -18.07 4.60 -9.45
C ALA A 19 -17.99 3.14 -8.93
N GLY A 20 -17.25 2.95 -7.82
CA GLY A 20 -17.06 1.64 -7.20
C GLY A 20 -15.89 0.79 -7.72
N THR A 21 -15.04 1.29 -8.62
CA THR A 21 -13.87 0.52 -9.09
C THR A 21 -12.58 1.10 -8.51
N HIS A 22 -11.92 0.35 -7.65
CA HIS A 22 -10.58 0.71 -7.17
C HIS A 22 -9.54 0.50 -8.28
N PRO A 23 -8.49 1.34 -8.39
CA PRO A 23 -7.47 1.23 -9.44
C PRO A 23 -6.69 -0.09 -9.38
N TRP A 24 -6.67 -0.74 -8.24
CA TRP A 24 -6.01 -2.05 -8.05
C TRP A 24 -6.91 -3.25 -8.38
N ARG A 25 -8.04 -3.03 -9.02
CA ARG A 25 -8.87 -4.13 -9.49
C ARG A 25 -8.07 -5.02 -10.42
N ALA A 26 -7.85 -6.26 -9.98
CA ALA A 26 -7.19 -7.26 -10.78
C ALA A 26 -8.10 -7.76 -11.92
N LEU A 27 -7.53 -7.88 -13.12
CA LEU A 27 -8.21 -8.52 -14.26
C LEU A 27 -8.01 -10.04 -14.28
N GLY A 28 -7.01 -10.55 -13.55
CA GLY A 28 -6.66 -11.96 -13.53
C GLY A 28 -6.04 -12.48 -14.81
N THR A 29 -5.63 -11.60 -15.73
CA THR A 29 -5.07 -11.95 -17.05
C THR A 29 -3.57 -11.72 -17.09
N PHE A 30 -2.87 -12.49 -17.95
CA PHE A 30 -1.48 -12.32 -18.31
C PHE A 30 -1.37 -12.05 -19.78
N GLU A 31 -0.95 -10.85 -20.16
CA GLU A 31 -0.97 -10.41 -21.55
C GLU A 31 0.32 -9.71 -21.97
N ARG A 32 0.61 -9.77 -23.27
CA ARG A 32 1.74 -9.05 -23.86
C ARG A 32 1.40 -7.56 -24.02
N ILE A 33 2.13 -6.70 -23.31
CA ILE A 33 1.97 -5.23 -23.39
C ILE A 33 2.71 -4.65 -24.60
N ARG A 34 3.87 -5.21 -24.90
CA ARG A 34 4.75 -4.87 -26.02
C ARG A 34 5.57 -6.11 -26.40
N ASP A 35 6.19 -6.14 -27.57
CA ASP A 35 7.12 -7.21 -27.90
C ASP A 35 8.22 -7.32 -26.85
N GLY A 36 8.36 -8.53 -26.29
CA GLY A 36 9.29 -8.81 -25.20
C GLY A 36 8.84 -8.36 -23.79
N VAL A 37 7.65 -7.79 -23.63
CA VAL A 37 7.14 -7.31 -22.33
C VAL A 37 5.75 -7.87 -22.05
N TRP A 38 5.63 -8.63 -20.97
CA TRP A 38 4.38 -9.24 -20.52
C TRP A 38 4.02 -8.78 -19.11
N PHE A 39 2.74 -8.75 -18.83
CA PHE A 39 2.22 -8.23 -17.56
C PHE A 39 1.05 -9.08 -17.07
N ALA A 40 1.10 -9.51 -15.82
CA ALA A 40 0.00 -10.16 -15.14
C ALA A 40 -0.72 -9.14 -14.27
N SER A 41 -1.97 -8.82 -14.64
CA SER A 41 -2.83 -7.96 -13.81
C SER A 41 -3.42 -8.78 -12.68
N SER A 42 -2.94 -8.53 -11.46
CA SER A 42 -3.43 -9.14 -10.22
C SER A 42 -3.44 -8.12 -9.09
N PHE A 43 -3.74 -8.51 -7.85
CA PHE A 43 -3.65 -7.59 -6.72
C PHE A 43 -2.26 -6.97 -6.65
N ALA A 44 -1.21 -7.77 -6.55
CA ALA A 44 0.15 -7.34 -6.84
C ALA A 44 0.56 -7.93 -8.21
N ASN A 45 1.00 -7.07 -9.10
CA ASN A 45 1.29 -7.41 -10.48
C ASN A 45 2.59 -8.21 -10.61
N LEU A 46 2.70 -8.98 -11.70
CA LEU A 46 3.96 -9.58 -12.12
C LEU A 46 4.33 -9.04 -13.49
N THR A 47 5.59 -8.66 -13.66
CA THR A 47 6.16 -8.32 -14.97
C THR A 47 7.09 -9.42 -15.44
N LEU A 48 6.96 -9.83 -16.72
CA LEU A 48 7.90 -10.71 -17.37
C LEU A 48 8.55 -9.98 -18.55
N ILE A 49 9.87 -10.06 -18.62
CA ILE A 49 10.67 -9.53 -19.72
C ILE A 49 11.32 -10.72 -20.46
N ASP A 50 11.04 -10.81 -21.76
CA ASP A 50 11.60 -11.83 -22.64
C ASP A 50 12.98 -11.36 -23.16
N GLY A 51 14.01 -12.08 -22.77
CA GLY A 51 15.39 -11.91 -23.23
C GLY A 51 15.74 -12.74 -24.48
N GLY A 52 14.78 -13.45 -25.05
CA GLY A 52 14.96 -14.32 -26.21
C GLY A 52 15.36 -15.75 -25.83
N THR A 53 16.43 -15.94 -25.11
CA THR A 53 16.91 -17.25 -24.63
C THR A 53 16.63 -17.49 -23.14
N GLU A 54 16.26 -16.47 -22.42
CA GLU A 54 16.05 -16.48 -20.98
C GLU A 54 14.97 -15.46 -20.61
N LEU A 55 14.26 -15.69 -19.50
CA LEU A 55 13.21 -14.82 -18.99
C LEU A 55 13.62 -14.15 -17.69
N LEU A 56 13.25 -12.88 -17.55
CA LEU A 56 13.30 -12.12 -16.29
C LEU A 56 11.88 -11.97 -15.73
N VAL A 57 11.67 -12.42 -14.50
CA VAL A 57 10.44 -12.20 -13.75
C VAL A 57 10.68 -11.16 -12.68
N ILE A 58 9.79 -10.17 -12.58
CA ILE A 58 9.79 -9.14 -11.57
C ILE A 58 8.51 -9.31 -10.75
N ASP A 59 8.66 -9.45 -9.44
CA ASP A 59 7.61 -9.71 -8.47
C ASP A 59 6.76 -10.95 -8.80
N PRO A 60 7.23 -12.15 -8.43
CA PRO A 60 6.53 -13.39 -8.71
C PRO A 60 5.16 -13.51 -8.01
N GLY A 61 4.85 -12.59 -7.09
CA GLY A 61 3.55 -12.48 -6.43
C GLY A 61 3.46 -13.14 -5.06
N ALA A 62 2.24 -13.18 -4.53
CA ALA A 62 1.91 -13.88 -3.30
C ALA A 62 1.79 -15.39 -3.51
N LYS A 63 2.01 -16.17 -2.48
CA LYS A 63 1.96 -17.64 -2.49
C LYS A 63 0.61 -18.19 -3.02
N ASN A 64 -0.49 -17.54 -2.69
CA ASN A 64 -1.84 -18.01 -3.06
C ASN A 64 -2.17 -17.88 -4.55
N ASN A 65 -1.53 -16.94 -5.26
CA ASN A 65 -1.77 -16.66 -6.69
C ASN A 65 -0.62 -17.12 -7.58
N GLU A 66 0.39 -17.69 -7.01
CA GLU A 66 1.62 -18.11 -7.64
C GLU A 66 1.39 -19.13 -8.74
N GLU A 67 0.62 -20.18 -8.46
CA GLU A 67 0.40 -21.31 -9.38
C GLU A 67 -0.24 -20.85 -10.69
N ARG A 68 -1.23 -19.99 -10.64
CA ARG A 68 -1.90 -19.47 -11.84
C ARG A 68 -0.97 -18.62 -12.70
N LYS A 69 -0.26 -17.67 -12.10
CA LYS A 69 0.69 -16.81 -12.82
C LYS A 69 1.82 -17.63 -13.43
N PHE A 70 2.37 -18.53 -12.64
CA PHE A 70 3.41 -19.45 -13.07
C PHE A 70 2.95 -20.27 -14.28
N LYS A 71 1.78 -20.91 -14.19
CA LYS A 71 1.22 -21.70 -15.29
C LYS A 71 1.05 -20.89 -16.57
N GLN A 72 0.52 -19.69 -16.48
CA GLN A 72 0.35 -18.79 -17.63
C GLN A 72 1.70 -18.48 -18.32
N ILE A 73 2.78 -18.34 -17.56
CA ILE A 73 4.12 -18.13 -18.11
C ILE A 73 4.61 -19.38 -18.83
N ILE A 74 4.55 -20.55 -18.19
CA ILE A 74 5.04 -21.81 -18.77
C ILE A 74 4.23 -22.24 -19.99
N ASP A 75 2.93 -22.00 -20.02
CA ASP A 75 2.09 -22.28 -21.19
C ASP A 75 2.53 -21.48 -22.44
N ILE A 76 3.10 -20.29 -22.26
CA ILE A 76 3.59 -19.43 -23.35
C ILE A 76 5.08 -19.69 -23.66
N PHE A 77 5.86 -19.99 -22.64
CA PHE A 77 7.32 -20.15 -22.72
C PHE A 77 7.77 -21.53 -22.17
N PRO A 78 7.31 -22.65 -22.75
CA PRO A 78 7.54 -23.98 -22.18
C PRO A 78 9.02 -24.38 -22.14
N ASP A 79 9.82 -23.92 -23.10
CA ASP A 79 11.23 -24.27 -23.26
C ASP A 79 12.21 -23.16 -22.89
N THR A 80 11.70 -21.99 -22.48
CA THR A 80 12.55 -20.83 -22.14
C THR A 80 12.67 -20.69 -20.62
N PRO A 81 13.88 -20.88 -20.05
CA PRO A 81 14.04 -20.82 -18.61
C PRO A 81 13.85 -19.40 -18.05
N VAL A 82 13.18 -19.32 -16.92
CA VAL A 82 13.27 -18.13 -16.07
C VAL A 82 14.63 -18.16 -15.38
N SER A 83 15.58 -17.37 -15.88
CA SER A 83 16.94 -17.34 -15.34
C SER A 83 17.13 -16.36 -14.19
N THR A 84 16.25 -15.36 -14.11
CA THR A 84 16.35 -14.27 -13.11
C THR A 84 14.99 -13.89 -12.57
N ILE A 85 14.92 -13.75 -11.25
CA ILE A 85 13.76 -13.20 -10.54
C ILE A 85 14.24 -12.00 -9.75
N VAL A 86 13.51 -10.89 -9.80
CA VAL A 86 13.79 -9.71 -8.97
C VAL A 86 12.60 -9.46 -8.05
N TYR A 87 12.85 -9.39 -6.76
CA TYR A 87 11.90 -8.87 -5.78
C TYR A 87 12.07 -7.37 -5.68
N THR A 88 11.04 -6.59 -5.99
CA THR A 88 11.11 -5.14 -5.87
C THR A 88 11.20 -4.71 -4.42
N HIS A 89 10.51 -5.40 -3.51
CA HIS A 89 10.58 -5.14 -2.07
C HIS A 89 9.98 -6.29 -1.25
N GLY A 90 10.15 -6.24 0.07
CA GLY A 90 9.79 -7.32 0.98
C GLY A 90 8.35 -7.29 1.50
N HIS A 91 7.36 -7.01 0.66
CA HIS A 91 5.97 -7.30 0.97
C HIS A 91 5.57 -8.69 0.47
N HIS A 92 4.62 -9.32 1.16
CA HIS A 92 4.20 -10.70 0.92
C HIS A 92 3.66 -10.93 -0.49
N ASP A 93 2.96 -9.95 -1.02
CA ASP A 93 2.33 -10.00 -2.33
C ASP A 93 3.30 -9.82 -3.50
N HIS A 94 4.59 -9.53 -3.22
CA HIS A 94 5.62 -9.35 -4.25
C HIS A 94 6.67 -10.46 -4.28
N CYS A 95 7.00 -11.10 -3.16
CA CYS A 95 8.20 -11.92 -3.05
C CYS A 95 8.01 -13.38 -2.62
N PHE A 96 6.79 -13.89 -2.51
CA PHE A 96 6.54 -15.27 -2.05
C PHE A 96 6.46 -16.31 -3.17
N GLY A 97 6.28 -15.90 -4.43
CA GLY A 97 6.12 -16.81 -5.57
C GLY A 97 7.42 -17.39 -6.15
N GLY A 98 8.59 -17.08 -5.61
CA GLY A 98 9.89 -17.49 -6.18
C GLY A 98 10.16 -19.00 -6.13
N ASP A 99 9.63 -19.70 -5.14
CA ASP A 99 9.86 -21.12 -4.89
C ASP A 99 9.38 -21.99 -6.06
N ARG A 100 8.24 -21.68 -6.62
CA ARG A 100 7.64 -22.42 -7.71
C ARG A 100 8.55 -22.46 -8.94
N TYR A 101 9.22 -21.38 -9.26
CA TYR A 101 10.15 -21.31 -10.39
C TYR A 101 11.40 -22.13 -10.17
N LYS A 102 11.96 -22.14 -8.95
CA LYS A 102 13.11 -22.99 -8.60
C LYS A 102 12.74 -24.47 -8.65
N THR A 103 11.58 -24.84 -8.13
CA THR A 103 11.08 -26.22 -8.16
C THR A 103 10.90 -26.69 -9.59
N HIS A 104 10.23 -25.91 -10.43
CA HIS A 104 10.01 -26.24 -11.84
C HIS A 104 11.34 -26.43 -12.61
N ALA A 105 12.30 -25.53 -12.38
CA ALA A 105 13.61 -25.64 -13.04
C ALA A 105 14.32 -26.94 -12.68
N LYS A 106 14.28 -27.35 -11.39
CA LYS A 106 14.85 -28.64 -10.95
C LYS A 106 14.14 -29.84 -11.57
N GLU A 107 12.81 -29.84 -11.57
CA GLU A 107 12.01 -30.95 -12.11
C GLU A 107 12.21 -31.15 -13.61
N ASN A 108 12.52 -30.08 -14.36
CA ASN A 108 12.68 -30.12 -15.82
C ASN A 108 14.12 -29.98 -16.30
N ASN A 109 15.12 -30.06 -15.40
CA ASN A 109 16.53 -29.88 -15.70
C ASN A 109 16.84 -28.57 -16.47
N LEU A 110 16.12 -27.50 -16.14
CA LEU A 110 16.34 -26.15 -16.65
C LEU A 110 17.33 -25.38 -15.76
N LEU A 111 17.79 -24.23 -16.26
CA LEU A 111 18.58 -23.29 -15.46
C LEU A 111 17.74 -22.79 -14.26
N GLU A 112 18.26 -22.99 -13.05
CA GLU A 112 17.61 -22.45 -11.85
C GLU A 112 17.66 -20.92 -11.84
N PRO A 113 16.57 -20.23 -11.49
CA PRO A 113 16.55 -18.77 -11.43
C PRO A 113 17.44 -18.24 -10.31
N LEU A 114 18.22 -17.21 -10.64
CA LEU A 114 18.92 -16.37 -9.68
C LEU A 114 17.91 -15.37 -9.11
N ILE A 115 17.66 -15.41 -7.81
CA ILE A 115 16.78 -14.44 -7.12
C ILE A 115 17.61 -13.24 -6.65
N ILE A 116 17.17 -12.05 -7.05
CA ILE A 116 17.81 -10.78 -6.73
C ILE A 116 16.87 -9.96 -5.85
N GLY A 117 17.40 -9.35 -4.78
CA GLY A 117 16.66 -8.45 -3.90
C GLY A 117 17.60 -7.46 -3.22
N HIS A 118 17.03 -6.47 -2.53
CA HIS A 118 17.83 -5.55 -1.73
C HIS A 118 18.29 -6.22 -0.41
N ARG A 119 19.43 -5.82 0.10
CA ARG A 119 19.98 -6.39 1.35
C ARG A 119 19.06 -6.21 2.57
N ALA A 120 18.33 -5.10 2.66
CA ALA A 120 17.42 -4.82 3.76
C ALA A 120 16.18 -5.74 3.78
N LEU A 121 15.88 -6.43 2.67
CA LEU A 121 14.76 -7.38 2.58
C LEU A 121 14.88 -8.51 3.63
N GLY A 122 16.08 -9.04 3.84
CA GLY A 122 16.32 -10.04 4.87
C GLY A 122 15.99 -9.54 6.29
N TYR A 123 16.44 -8.32 6.62
CA TYR A 123 16.12 -7.71 7.92
C TYR A 123 14.63 -7.45 8.12
N ARG A 124 13.91 -7.17 7.05
CA ARG A 124 12.44 -7.02 7.08
C ARG A 124 11.76 -8.33 7.45
N PHE A 125 12.14 -9.44 6.83
CA PHE A 125 11.58 -10.76 7.16
C PHE A 125 11.99 -11.25 8.55
N ASP A 126 13.20 -10.98 8.99
CA ASP A 126 13.63 -11.26 10.38
C ASP A 126 12.77 -10.47 11.40
N ARG A 127 12.35 -9.24 11.05
CA ARG A 127 11.41 -8.46 11.85
C ARG A 127 9.99 -9.05 11.79
N TYR A 128 9.52 -9.48 10.63
CA TYR A 128 8.21 -10.13 10.50
C TYR A 128 8.14 -11.40 11.34
N ALA A 129 9.17 -12.23 11.35
CA ALA A 129 9.25 -13.42 12.20
C ALA A 129 9.11 -13.09 13.70
N LYS A 130 9.67 -11.95 14.16
CA LYS A 130 9.52 -11.48 15.54
C LYS A 130 8.13 -10.93 15.86
N THR A 131 7.37 -10.53 14.89
CA THR A 131 6.09 -9.80 15.04
C THR A 131 4.96 -10.45 14.26
N THR A 132 5.02 -11.77 14.05
CA THR A 132 4.02 -12.52 13.26
C THR A 132 2.59 -12.24 13.73
N GLY A 133 2.28 -12.49 15.00
CA GLY A 133 0.92 -12.26 15.53
C GLY A 133 0.48 -10.79 15.47
N PHE A 134 1.39 -9.84 15.65
CA PHE A 134 1.06 -8.42 15.47
C PHE A 134 0.73 -8.10 14.00
N ASN A 135 1.49 -8.64 13.06
CA ASN A 135 1.22 -8.47 11.63
C ASN A 135 -0.11 -9.11 11.20
N GLU A 136 -0.45 -10.28 11.74
CA GLU A 136 -1.77 -10.90 11.53
C GLU A 136 -2.90 -9.95 11.94
N ILE A 137 -2.81 -9.39 13.16
CA ILE A 137 -3.82 -8.46 13.69
C ILE A 137 -3.96 -7.20 12.84
N ILE A 138 -2.84 -6.51 12.55
CA ILE A 138 -2.90 -5.22 11.84
C ILE A 138 -3.32 -5.37 10.38
N ASN A 139 -2.95 -6.48 9.72
CA ASN A 139 -3.38 -6.72 8.35
C ASN A 139 -4.84 -7.20 8.28
N ALA A 140 -5.30 -8.06 9.18
CA ALA A 140 -6.71 -8.40 9.30
C ALA A 140 -7.58 -7.15 9.53
N ARG A 141 -7.13 -6.26 10.41
CA ARG A 141 -7.79 -4.97 10.70
C ARG A 141 -7.84 -4.08 9.45
N GLN A 142 -6.71 -3.90 8.77
CA GLN A 142 -6.61 -2.96 7.63
C GLN A 142 -7.32 -3.47 6.38
N PHE A 143 -7.13 -4.74 6.02
CA PHE A 143 -7.60 -5.27 4.74
C PHE A 143 -8.96 -5.97 4.82
N LEU A 144 -9.29 -6.58 5.97
CA LEU A 144 -10.51 -7.35 6.15
C LEU A 144 -11.50 -6.68 7.13
N GLY A 145 -11.18 -5.49 7.65
CA GLY A 145 -11.99 -4.84 8.68
C GLY A 145 -12.25 -5.74 9.89
N GLY A 146 -11.32 -6.64 10.20
CA GLY A 146 -11.46 -7.63 11.26
C GLY A 146 -12.44 -8.77 10.98
N ALA A 147 -12.88 -8.96 9.72
CA ALA A 147 -13.86 -10.01 9.35
C ALA A 147 -13.31 -11.44 9.44
N ALA A 148 -11.99 -11.58 9.22
CA ALA A 148 -11.30 -12.87 9.27
C ALA A 148 -9.86 -12.69 9.77
N ASN A 149 -9.22 -13.79 10.13
CA ASN A 149 -7.80 -13.83 10.46
C ASN A 149 -6.98 -13.90 9.17
N ILE A 150 -5.82 -13.26 9.18
CA ILE A 150 -4.80 -13.37 8.14
C ILE A 150 -3.63 -14.15 8.73
N SER A 151 -3.21 -15.24 8.10
CA SER A 151 -1.95 -15.89 8.43
C SER A 151 -0.79 -15.06 7.88
N TRP A 152 0.21 -14.81 8.72
CA TRP A 152 1.38 -14.03 8.35
C TRP A 152 2.62 -14.89 8.32
N GLU A 153 2.99 -15.35 7.13
CA GLU A 153 4.22 -16.11 6.94
C GLU A 153 5.44 -15.19 6.92
N ALA A 154 6.51 -15.61 7.59
CA ALA A 154 7.79 -14.91 7.56
C ALA A 154 8.88 -15.70 6.80
N GLU A 155 8.60 -16.94 6.45
CA GLU A 155 9.49 -17.75 5.65
C GLU A 155 9.27 -17.47 4.15
N TYR A 156 10.35 -17.16 3.46
CA TYR A 156 10.38 -16.87 2.03
C TYR A 156 11.70 -17.35 1.43
N ILE A 157 11.78 -17.44 0.11
CA ILE A 157 13.07 -17.73 -0.54
C ILE A 157 13.94 -16.50 -0.53
N ARG A 158 15.02 -16.56 0.22
CA ARG A 158 15.99 -15.46 0.31
C ARG A 158 16.66 -15.21 -1.04
N PRO A 159 16.97 -13.94 -1.39
CA PRO A 159 17.76 -13.64 -2.57
C PRO A 159 19.10 -14.34 -2.57
N ASP A 160 19.49 -14.87 -3.73
CA ASP A 160 20.82 -15.44 -3.97
C ASP A 160 21.83 -14.31 -4.20
N LEU A 161 21.38 -13.17 -4.70
CA LEU A 161 22.19 -11.99 -4.98
C LEU A 161 21.55 -10.73 -4.39
N TYR A 162 22.34 -9.95 -3.67
CA TYR A 162 21.90 -8.70 -3.09
C TYR A 162 22.36 -7.48 -3.89
N VAL A 163 21.46 -6.49 -3.99
CA VAL A 163 21.75 -5.15 -4.53
C VAL A 163 21.74 -4.19 -3.35
N ASP A 164 22.78 -3.36 -3.22
CA ASP A 164 22.85 -2.33 -2.17
C ASP A 164 22.36 -0.96 -2.70
N ASN A 165 22.83 -0.55 -3.87
CA ASN A 165 22.44 0.74 -4.47
C ASN A 165 22.03 0.58 -5.95
N TYR A 166 22.90 -0.02 -6.76
CA TYR A 166 22.75 -0.09 -8.19
C TYR A 166 23.40 -1.36 -8.76
N LYS A 167 22.74 -1.99 -9.73
CA LYS A 167 23.31 -3.13 -10.46
C LYS A 167 22.78 -3.19 -11.88
N LYS A 168 23.68 -3.42 -12.84
CA LYS A 168 23.29 -3.89 -14.17
C LYS A 168 23.24 -5.40 -14.19
N ILE A 169 22.23 -5.93 -14.86
CA ILE A 169 22.08 -7.36 -15.12
C ILE A 169 21.88 -7.57 -16.61
N ARG A 170 22.21 -8.78 -17.07
CA ARG A 170 21.93 -9.24 -18.41
C ARG A 170 21.13 -10.53 -18.33
N VAL A 171 20.03 -10.59 -19.08
CA VAL A 171 19.15 -11.76 -19.17
C VAL A 171 18.95 -12.03 -20.66
N GLY A 172 19.52 -13.12 -21.17
CA GLY A 172 19.58 -13.38 -22.60
C GLY A 172 20.15 -12.19 -23.38
N ASN A 173 19.35 -11.62 -24.27
CA ASN A 173 19.72 -10.52 -25.18
C ASN A 173 19.30 -9.12 -24.66
N ILE A 174 18.89 -9.02 -23.41
CA ILE A 174 18.53 -7.74 -22.81
C ILE A 174 19.47 -7.34 -21.69
N GLU A 175 19.60 -6.04 -21.48
CA GLU A 175 20.20 -5.44 -20.29
C GLU A 175 19.12 -4.72 -19.50
N ALA A 176 19.18 -4.85 -18.18
CA ALA A 176 18.35 -4.08 -17.25
C ALA A 176 19.23 -3.47 -16.17
N SER A 177 18.85 -2.31 -15.66
CA SER A 177 19.42 -1.73 -14.47
C SER A 177 18.44 -1.86 -13.30
N ILE A 178 18.98 -2.20 -12.14
CA ILE A 178 18.27 -2.29 -10.87
C ILE A 178 18.82 -1.18 -9.99
N THR A 179 17.96 -0.35 -9.46
CA THR A 179 18.31 0.77 -8.58
C THR A 179 17.55 0.64 -7.26
N HIS A 180 18.25 0.83 -6.16
CA HIS A 180 17.64 0.92 -4.83
C HIS A 180 17.20 2.35 -4.54
N SER A 181 16.02 2.47 -3.94
CA SER A 181 15.52 3.74 -3.39
C SER A 181 14.62 3.46 -2.22
N ARG A 182 14.77 4.21 -1.14
CA ARG A 182 13.78 4.12 -0.06
C ARG A 182 12.51 4.89 -0.44
N GLY A 183 11.37 4.33 -0.13
CA GLY A 183 10.07 4.93 -0.42
C GLY A 183 9.02 4.35 0.51
N GLU A 184 8.11 3.54 -0.02
CA GLU A 184 7.17 2.77 0.80
C GLU A 184 7.90 1.86 1.79
N THR A 185 9.01 1.31 1.37
CA THR A 185 9.88 0.44 2.18
C THR A 185 11.32 0.90 2.10
N ASP A 186 12.15 0.39 3.01
CA ASP A 186 13.58 0.65 3.09
C ASP A 186 14.41 -0.23 2.13
N ASP A 187 13.76 -1.16 1.45
CA ASP A 187 14.37 -2.16 0.57
C ASP A 187 13.88 -2.09 -0.88
N SER A 188 13.19 -1.00 -1.27
CA SER A 188 12.58 -0.90 -2.60
C SER A 188 13.61 -0.86 -3.72
N LEU A 189 13.40 -1.69 -4.72
CA LEU A 189 14.14 -1.72 -5.98
C LEU A 189 13.19 -1.35 -7.12
N TRP A 190 13.71 -0.62 -8.09
CA TRP A 190 13.04 -0.39 -9.37
C TRP A 190 13.97 -0.73 -10.52
N LEU A 191 13.39 -1.10 -11.65
CA LEU A 191 14.15 -1.55 -12.82
C LEU A 191 13.88 -0.66 -14.03
N HIS A 192 14.92 -0.46 -14.83
CA HIS A 192 14.81 0.11 -16.16
C HIS A 192 15.35 -0.85 -17.20
N VAL A 193 14.55 -1.11 -18.24
CA VAL A 193 14.89 -1.96 -19.38
C VAL A 193 14.95 -1.10 -20.64
N PRO A 194 16.12 -0.54 -21.00
CA PRO A 194 16.25 0.46 -22.06
C PRO A 194 15.77 -0.04 -23.42
N LYS A 195 16.04 -1.30 -23.77
CA LYS A 195 15.62 -1.90 -25.04
C LYS A 195 14.12 -1.77 -25.30
N TYR A 196 13.32 -1.83 -24.24
CA TYR A 196 11.87 -1.76 -24.33
C TYR A 196 11.30 -0.44 -23.79
N GLU A 197 12.15 0.50 -23.38
CA GLU A 197 11.76 1.79 -22.76
C GLU A 197 10.79 1.59 -21.58
N VAL A 198 11.05 0.57 -20.74
CA VAL A 198 10.19 0.16 -19.64
C VAL A 198 10.80 0.51 -18.30
N LEU A 199 9.98 1.06 -17.41
CA LEU A 199 10.20 1.15 -15.97
C LEU A 199 9.30 0.16 -15.23
N CYS A 200 9.89 -0.66 -14.34
CA CYS A 200 9.16 -1.46 -13.37
C CYS A 200 9.40 -0.84 -12.00
N THR A 201 8.37 -0.26 -11.43
CA THR A 201 8.50 0.63 -10.26
C THR A 201 8.24 -0.07 -8.92
N GLY A 202 7.75 -1.32 -8.95
CA GLY A 202 7.16 -1.89 -7.74
C GLY A 202 6.14 -0.89 -7.17
N ASP A 203 6.11 -0.72 -5.86
CA ASP A 203 5.17 0.16 -5.19
C ASP A 203 5.59 1.62 -5.12
N LEU A 204 6.68 2.00 -5.80
CA LEU A 204 7.03 3.42 -5.95
C LEU A 204 6.05 4.19 -6.87
N PHE A 205 5.14 3.48 -7.56
CA PHE A 205 3.95 4.04 -8.19
C PHE A 205 2.78 3.05 -8.10
N ILE A 206 1.62 3.47 -7.61
CA ILE A 206 0.50 2.59 -7.27
C ILE A 206 -0.90 3.15 -7.63
N TRP A 207 -1.01 4.14 -8.49
CA TRP A 207 -2.29 4.73 -8.93
C TRP A 207 -3.17 5.35 -7.82
N THR A 208 -2.61 5.64 -6.66
CA THR A 208 -3.27 6.31 -5.54
C THR A 208 -2.32 7.33 -4.94
N ALA A 209 -2.76 8.11 -3.96
CA ALA A 209 -1.84 8.82 -3.09
C ALA A 209 -0.76 7.83 -2.58
N PRO A 210 0.54 8.20 -2.66
CA PRO A 210 1.62 7.30 -2.28
C PRO A 210 1.45 6.74 -0.87
N ASN A 211 1.68 5.44 -0.70
CA ASN A 211 1.60 4.78 0.61
C ASN A 211 2.81 5.16 1.49
N ALA A 212 3.00 6.46 1.67
CA ALA A 212 4.10 7.05 2.44
C ALA A 212 3.73 7.35 3.91
N GLY A 213 2.51 7.05 4.31
CA GLY A 213 1.98 7.22 5.65
C GLY A 213 1.80 5.91 6.40
N ASN A 214 0.74 5.23 6.17
CA ASN A 214 0.24 4.00 6.79
C ASN A 214 0.32 3.95 8.33
N PRO A 215 -0.81 4.12 9.04
CA PRO A 215 -0.83 4.30 10.50
C PRO A 215 -0.37 3.07 11.29
N GLN A 216 -0.35 1.88 10.67
CA GLN A 216 -0.03 0.61 11.34
C GLN A 216 1.32 0.01 10.91
N LYS A 217 2.09 0.69 10.07
CA LYS A 217 3.36 0.18 9.53
C LYS A 217 4.57 0.97 10.04
N VAL A 218 5.75 0.40 9.79
CA VAL A 218 7.03 1.05 10.12
C VAL A 218 7.27 2.30 9.26
N GLN A 219 8.36 3.00 9.55
CA GLN A 219 8.77 4.22 8.85
C GLN A 219 8.76 4.07 7.34
N ARG A 220 8.31 5.11 6.63
CA ARG A 220 8.33 5.31 5.19
C ARG A 220 9.06 6.62 4.87
N TYR A 221 9.51 6.80 3.65
CA TYR A 221 10.56 7.76 3.29
C TYR A 221 10.08 8.71 2.19
N CYS A 222 9.28 9.69 2.55
CA CYS A 222 8.58 10.60 1.64
C CYS A 222 9.54 11.31 0.68
N GLY A 223 10.57 11.99 1.19
CA GLY A 223 11.51 12.75 0.38
C GLY A 223 12.41 11.88 -0.50
N GLU A 224 12.86 10.73 0.01
CA GLU A 224 13.66 9.80 -0.78
C GLU A 224 12.83 9.13 -1.88
N TRP A 225 11.54 8.90 -1.63
CA TRP A 225 10.61 8.45 -2.66
C TRP A 225 10.46 9.49 -3.78
N ALA A 226 10.27 10.76 -3.41
CA ALA A 226 10.21 11.83 -4.40
C ALA A 226 11.49 11.91 -5.25
N ALA A 227 12.67 11.80 -4.61
CA ALA A 227 13.95 11.77 -5.33
C ALA A 227 14.06 10.58 -6.30
N ALA A 228 13.56 9.39 -5.89
CA ALA A 228 13.52 8.21 -6.75
C ALA A 228 12.66 8.42 -8.01
N LEU A 229 11.49 9.04 -7.86
CA LEU A 229 10.62 9.38 -9.00
C LEU A 229 11.31 10.35 -9.95
N GLY A 230 12.04 11.35 -9.43
CA GLY A 230 12.86 12.25 -10.24
C GLY A 230 13.99 11.53 -10.99
N GLU A 231 14.63 10.53 -10.38
CA GLU A 231 15.61 9.69 -11.09
C GLU A 231 14.96 8.84 -12.19
N MET A 232 13.78 8.26 -11.93
CA MET A 232 13.03 7.50 -12.94
C MET A 232 12.65 8.34 -14.16
N GLN A 233 12.30 9.62 -14.00
CA GLN A 233 12.01 10.55 -15.08
C GLN A 233 13.21 10.68 -16.06
N THR A 234 14.45 10.65 -15.55
CA THR A 234 15.67 10.72 -16.39
C THR A 234 15.82 9.55 -17.36
N LYS A 235 15.10 8.44 -17.15
CA LYS A 235 15.16 7.26 -18.02
C LYS A 235 14.32 7.42 -19.29
N ASN A 236 13.45 8.43 -19.37
CA ASN A 236 12.61 8.72 -20.53
C ASN A 236 11.79 7.50 -21.03
N ALA A 237 11.28 6.68 -20.12
CA ALA A 237 10.54 5.48 -20.46
C ALA A 237 9.19 5.80 -21.11
N SER A 238 8.74 4.94 -22.00
CA SER A 238 7.44 5.02 -22.65
C SER A 238 6.39 4.11 -22.02
N ILE A 239 6.81 3.23 -21.12
CA ILE A 239 5.91 2.33 -20.37
C ILE A 239 6.38 2.29 -18.90
N LEU A 240 5.43 2.44 -17.99
CA LEU A 240 5.61 2.23 -16.56
C LEU A 240 4.73 1.04 -16.14
N LEU A 241 5.36 0.07 -15.49
CA LEU A 241 4.73 -1.15 -14.97
C LEU A 241 4.76 -1.10 -13.44
N PRO A 242 3.62 -0.79 -12.79
CA PRO A 242 3.55 -0.62 -11.35
C PRO A 242 3.36 -1.94 -10.61
N GLY A 243 3.62 -1.94 -9.30
CA GLY A 243 3.30 -3.07 -8.42
C GLY A 243 1.80 -3.31 -8.29
N HIS A 244 0.99 -2.26 -8.28
CA HIS A 244 -0.47 -2.31 -8.23
C HIS A 244 -1.12 -1.43 -9.30
N GLY A 245 -2.24 -1.89 -9.85
CA GLY A 245 -2.98 -1.21 -10.91
C GLY A 245 -2.43 -1.45 -12.32
N PRO A 246 -3.06 -0.90 -13.37
CA PRO A 246 -2.67 -1.19 -14.75
C PRO A 246 -1.35 -0.49 -15.15
N PRO A 247 -0.74 -0.89 -16.27
CA PRO A 247 0.40 -0.18 -16.87
C PRO A 247 0.05 1.26 -17.24
N ILE A 248 1.05 2.16 -17.24
CA ILE A 248 0.94 3.46 -17.91
C ILE A 248 1.66 3.36 -19.24
N ILE A 249 0.96 3.69 -20.34
CA ILE A 249 1.48 3.59 -21.70
C ILE A 249 1.47 4.96 -22.36
N GLY A 250 2.61 5.38 -22.84
CA GLY A 250 2.87 6.69 -23.45
C GLY A 250 3.85 7.51 -22.64
N LYS A 251 4.87 8.05 -23.34
CA LYS A 251 5.97 8.79 -22.69
C LYS A 251 5.47 9.98 -21.87
N ASP A 252 4.56 10.77 -22.43
CA ASP A 252 4.03 11.96 -21.75
C ASP A 252 3.21 11.60 -20.50
N ARG A 253 2.49 10.46 -20.55
CA ARG A 253 1.72 9.95 -19.41
C ARG A 253 2.62 9.42 -18.30
N VAL A 254 3.69 8.71 -18.66
CA VAL A 254 4.70 8.24 -17.71
C VAL A 254 5.37 9.44 -17.01
N GLU A 255 5.76 10.44 -17.80
CA GLU A 255 6.35 11.68 -17.29
C GLU A 255 5.37 12.39 -16.35
N GLU A 256 4.12 12.58 -16.74
CA GLU A 256 3.08 13.23 -15.93
C GLU A 256 2.86 12.47 -14.61
N ALA A 257 2.75 11.14 -14.66
CA ALA A 257 2.51 10.32 -13.47
C ALA A 257 3.66 10.42 -12.47
N LEU A 258 4.90 10.31 -12.95
CA LEU A 258 6.09 10.43 -12.11
C LEU A 258 6.24 11.83 -11.54
N ASP A 259 6.09 12.87 -12.36
CA ASP A 259 6.27 14.27 -11.96
C ASP A 259 5.21 14.72 -10.94
N CYS A 260 3.93 14.46 -11.22
CA CYS A 260 2.86 14.82 -10.29
C CYS A 260 3.00 14.08 -8.95
N THR A 261 3.37 12.79 -8.97
CA THR A 261 3.57 12.02 -7.73
C THR A 261 4.78 12.55 -6.95
N ARG A 262 5.87 12.90 -7.62
CA ARG A 262 7.04 13.54 -7.03
C ARG A 262 6.68 14.85 -6.36
N GLN A 263 6.04 15.76 -7.08
CA GLN A 263 5.63 17.08 -6.56
C GLN A 263 4.66 16.97 -5.39
N TYR A 264 3.76 15.98 -5.41
CA TYR A 264 2.84 15.71 -4.30
C TYR A 264 3.60 15.38 -3.01
N LEU A 265 4.58 14.48 -3.07
CA LEU A 265 5.42 14.10 -1.93
C LEU A 265 6.30 15.26 -1.47
N GLU A 266 7.00 15.93 -2.40
CA GLU A 266 7.86 17.10 -2.12
C GLU A 266 7.08 18.22 -1.41
N SER A 267 5.85 18.48 -1.87
CA SER A 267 5.02 19.52 -1.28
C SER A 267 4.61 19.22 0.16
N LEU A 268 4.19 17.97 0.43
CA LEU A 268 3.82 17.56 1.79
C LEU A 268 5.03 17.61 2.74
N GLU A 269 6.20 17.15 2.26
CA GLU A 269 7.42 17.19 3.06
C GLU A 269 7.87 18.62 3.34
N ALA A 270 7.97 19.46 2.31
CA ALA A 270 8.44 20.83 2.44
C ALA A 270 7.55 21.66 3.41
N GLN A 271 6.24 21.58 3.26
CA GLN A 271 5.29 22.27 4.16
C GLN A 271 5.40 21.77 5.61
N THR A 272 5.51 20.43 5.79
CA THR A 272 5.66 19.84 7.12
C THR A 272 6.95 20.31 7.78
N LEU A 273 8.08 20.21 7.08
CA LEU A 273 9.38 20.65 7.62
C LEU A 273 9.43 22.17 7.88
N GLN A 274 8.81 22.97 7.02
CA GLN A 274 8.71 24.41 7.25
C GLN A 274 8.04 24.73 8.59
N LEU A 275 6.89 24.10 8.88
CA LEU A 275 6.19 24.31 10.12
C LEU A 275 6.94 23.74 11.34
N MET A 276 7.57 22.57 11.19
CA MET A 276 8.43 21.99 12.23
C MET A 276 9.59 22.92 12.58
N ASN A 277 10.24 23.53 11.58
CA ASN A 277 11.32 24.48 11.78
C ASN A 277 10.88 25.80 12.48
N LEU A 278 9.57 26.12 12.41
CA LEU A 278 8.96 27.23 13.15
C LEU A 278 8.48 26.83 14.55
N GLY A 279 8.67 25.59 14.97
CA GLY A 279 8.27 25.08 16.28
C GLY A 279 6.79 24.73 16.41
N ALA A 280 6.08 24.54 15.31
CA ALA A 280 4.67 24.14 15.35
C ALA A 280 4.51 22.74 15.97
N SER A 281 3.39 22.53 16.67
CA SER A 281 2.98 21.20 17.12
C SER A 281 2.47 20.34 15.97
N LEU A 282 2.41 19.02 16.18
CA LEU A 282 1.86 18.11 15.16
C LEU A 282 0.40 18.46 14.81
N ASP A 283 -0.40 18.88 15.80
CA ASP A 283 -1.79 19.29 15.57
C ASP A 283 -1.87 20.50 14.62
N GLU A 284 -1.03 21.50 14.83
CA GLU A 284 -0.94 22.68 13.96
C GLU A 284 -0.48 22.29 12.53
N VAL A 285 0.49 21.37 12.43
CA VAL A 285 0.97 20.87 11.13
C VAL A 285 -0.17 20.16 10.39
N LEU A 286 -0.89 19.25 11.03
CA LEU A 286 -2.01 18.52 10.45
C LEU A 286 -3.17 19.43 10.02
N ALA A 287 -3.40 20.53 10.75
CA ALA A 287 -4.42 21.50 10.40
C ALA A 287 -4.06 22.30 9.12
N LYS A 288 -2.78 22.62 8.94
CA LYS A 288 -2.32 23.59 7.93
C LYS A 288 -1.80 22.90 6.64
N VAL A 289 -1.07 21.79 6.75
CA VAL A 289 -0.44 21.14 5.61
C VAL A 289 -1.50 20.46 4.75
N LYS A 290 -1.49 20.77 3.46
CA LYS A 290 -2.38 20.18 2.46
C LYS A 290 -1.60 19.94 1.17
N PRO A 291 -1.89 18.88 0.42
CA PRO A 291 -1.34 18.74 -0.91
C PRO A 291 -1.87 19.86 -1.81
N PRO A 292 -1.12 20.28 -2.85
CA PRO A 292 -1.61 21.24 -3.84
C PRO A 292 -2.92 20.78 -4.48
N GLU A 293 -3.87 21.69 -4.65
CA GLU A 293 -5.22 21.37 -5.14
C GLU A 293 -5.20 20.73 -6.52
N GLU A 294 -4.35 21.21 -7.43
CA GLU A 294 -4.18 20.66 -8.77
C GLU A 294 -3.68 19.21 -8.77
N LEU A 295 -2.78 18.85 -7.85
CA LEU A 295 -2.28 17.50 -7.66
C LEU A 295 -3.33 16.61 -6.98
N SER A 296 -4.09 17.14 -6.02
CA SER A 296 -5.18 16.44 -5.36
C SER A 296 -6.32 16.05 -6.31
N ARG A 297 -6.46 16.73 -7.45
CA ARG A 297 -7.44 16.41 -8.48
C ARG A 297 -6.98 15.32 -9.46
N LYS A 298 -5.69 14.97 -9.45
CA LYS A 298 -5.20 13.89 -10.32
C LYS A 298 -5.81 12.56 -9.90
N PHE A 299 -6.41 11.85 -10.86
CA PHE A 299 -7.10 10.59 -10.57
C PHE A 299 -6.17 9.50 -10.01
N PHE A 300 -4.89 9.53 -10.38
CA PHE A 300 -3.86 8.61 -9.86
C PHE A 300 -3.20 9.07 -8.55
N LEU A 301 -3.70 10.14 -7.89
CA LEU A 301 -3.25 10.62 -6.58
C LEU A 301 -4.40 10.73 -5.58
N GLN A 302 -5.54 10.08 -5.86
CA GLN A 302 -6.67 10.09 -4.94
C GLN A 302 -6.35 9.33 -3.65
N PRO A 303 -6.79 9.83 -2.48
CA PRO A 303 -6.51 9.21 -1.19
C PRO A 303 -7.45 8.03 -0.91
N VAL A 304 -7.44 7.04 -1.82
CA VAL A 304 -8.32 5.86 -1.72
C VAL A 304 -7.65 4.68 -1.00
N TYR A 305 -6.35 4.78 -0.69
CA TYR A 305 -5.59 3.82 0.11
C TYR A 305 -4.90 4.53 1.27
N ASP A 306 -3.78 5.24 1.04
CA ASP A 306 -3.17 6.14 2.01
C ASP A 306 -3.75 7.56 1.85
N GLU A 307 -3.51 8.41 2.82
CA GLU A 307 -4.04 9.78 2.83
C GLU A 307 -3.03 10.80 3.38
N PRO A 308 -3.14 12.08 3.00
CA PRO A 308 -2.18 13.12 3.37
C PRO A 308 -1.89 13.19 4.87
N GLU A 309 -2.91 13.04 5.72
CA GLU A 309 -2.74 13.09 7.17
C GLU A 309 -1.76 12.02 7.69
N PHE A 310 -1.82 10.80 7.15
CA PHE A 310 -0.91 9.73 7.55
C PHE A 310 0.50 9.97 7.02
N ILE A 311 0.62 10.49 5.80
CA ILE A 311 1.92 10.87 5.21
C ILE A 311 2.59 11.95 6.07
N ILE A 312 1.86 12.99 6.45
CA ILE A 312 2.35 14.09 7.31
C ILE A 312 2.83 13.54 8.66
N ARG A 313 2.04 12.68 9.33
CA ARG A 313 2.44 12.03 10.58
C ARG A 313 3.71 11.23 10.45
N ASN A 314 3.90 10.59 9.30
CA ASN A 314 5.08 9.78 9.03
C ASN A 314 6.32 10.63 8.74
N ILE A 315 6.17 11.77 8.05
CA ILE A 315 7.21 12.79 7.89
C ILE A 315 7.60 13.37 9.25
N TRP A 316 6.61 13.77 10.07
CA TRP A 316 6.86 14.23 11.43
C TRP A 316 7.70 13.24 12.23
N ARG A 317 7.31 11.95 12.22
CA ARG A 317 8.04 10.90 12.94
C ARG A 317 9.46 10.69 12.42
N LEU A 318 9.68 10.81 11.12
CA LEU A 318 11.00 10.63 10.49
C LEU A 318 11.99 11.69 10.98
N TYR A 319 11.58 12.95 11.04
CA TYR A 319 12.45 14.09 11.35
C TYR A 319 12.38 14.52 12.83
N GLY A 320 11.26 14.32 13.51
CA GLY A 320 11.01 14.82 14.87
C GLY A 320 10.77 13.74 15.94
N GLY A 321 10.66 12.48 15.56
CA GLY A 321 10.28 11.41 16.49
C GLY A 321 8.77 11.38 16.77
N TRP A 322 8.33 10.85 17.92
CA TRP A 322 6.91 10.61 18.21
C TRP A 322 6.25 11.73 19.04
N TYR A 323 7.03 12.63 19.66
CA TYR A 323 6.50 13.71 20.48
C TYR A 323 5.77 14.75 19.61
N ASP A 324 4.50 15.00 19.93
CA ASP A 324 3.59 15.81 19.13
C ASP A 324 3.58 17.31 19.48
N GLY A 325 4.41 17.74 20.42
CA GLY A 325 4.48 19.13 20.90
C GLY A 325 3.54 19.44 22.08
N GLN A 326 2.68 18.49 22.51
CA GLN A 326 1.78 18.67 23.66
C GLN A 326 2.41 18.08 24.91
N ALA A 327 2.72 18.93 25.91
CA ALA A 327 3.43 18.51 27.12
C ALA A 327 2.74 17.35 27.86
N SER A 328 1.41 17.34 27.92
CA SER A 328 0.64 16.27 28.55
C SER A 328 0.78 14.91 27.85
N ASN A 329 1.05 14.90 26.52
CA ASN A 329 1.22 13.68 25.74
C ASN A 329 2.62 13.08 25.84
N LEU A 330 3.58 13.77 26.47
CA LEU A 330 4.92 13.19 26.73
C LEU A 330 4.86 11.99 27.69
N LYS A 331 4.01 12.08 28.72
CA LYS A 331 3.70 11.01 29.67
C LYS A 331 2.21 11.05 29.99
N PRO A 332 1.35 10.61 29.06
CA PRO A 332 -0.09 10.74 29.23
C PRO A 332 -0.61 9.83 30.35
N PRO A 333 -1.69 10.21 31.05
CA PRO A 333 -2.43 9.28 31.87
C PRO A 333 -3.09 8.20 31.00
N ARG A 334 -3.55 7.11 31.61
CA ARG A 334 -4.32 6.07 30.89
C ARG A 334 -5.63 6.66 30.36
N GLU A 335 -6.04 6.26 29.16
CA GLU A 335 -7.31 6.71 28.55
C GLU A 335 -8.52 6.46 29.45
N GLU A 336 -8.54 5.34 30.17
CA GLU A 336 -9.56 5.02 31.18
C GLU A 336 -9.62 6.10 32.27
N SER A 337 -8.47 6.56 32.79
CA SER A 337 -8.41 7.57 33.84
C SER A 337 -8.91 8.95 33.34
N ILE A 338 -8.55 9.30 32.11
CA ILE A 338 -9.06 10.52 31.46
C ILE A 338 -10.57 10.45 31.32
N ALA A 339 -11.09 9.31 30.84
CA ALA A 339 -12.52 9.09 30.63
C ALA A 339 -13.32 9.22 31.95
N HIS A 340 -12.84 8.59 33.04
CA HIS A 340 -13.46 8.70 34.35
C HIS A 340 -13.47 10.14 34.87
N GLU A 341 -12.38 10.88 34.71
CA GLU A 341 -12.32 12.28 35.11
C GLU A 341 -13.31 13.17 34.33
N ILE A 342 -13.38 12.93 32.99
CA ILE A 342 -14.32 13.65 32.13
C ILE A 342 -15.78 13.41 32.57
N ILE A 343 -16.17 12.15 32.80
CA ILE A 343 -17.56 11.86 33.23
C ILE A 343 -17.88 12.39 34.61
N ASN A 344 -16.90 12.53 35.52
CA ASN A 344 -17.10 13.15 36.82
C ASN A 344 -17.39 14.67 36.73
N LEU A 345 -16.89 15.34 35.68
CA LEU A 345 -17.14 16.74 35.40
C LEU A 345 -18.46 17.00 34.66
N ILE A 346 -19.10 15.94 34.10
CA ILE A 346 -20.28 16.08 33.26
C ILE A 346 -21.52 15.55 33.99
N SER A 347 -22.54 16.41 34.17
CA SER A 347 -23.83 15.98 34.64
C SER A 347 -24.45 14.97 33.66
N GLY A 348 -24.88 13.81 34.19
CA GLY A 348 -25.42 12.69 33.36
C GLY A 348 -24.38 11.72 32.84
N GLY A 349 -23.07 11.95 33.06
CA GLY A 349 -22.01 11.01 32.84
C GLY A 349 -21.92 10.51 31.38
N THR A 350 -21.77 9.19 31.20
CA THR A 350 -21.65 8.53 29.87
C THR A 350 -22.84 8.77 28.96
N LYS A 351 -24.07 8.89 29.53
CA LYS A 351 -25.27 9.15 28.72
C LYS A 351 -25.16 10.51 28.01
N THR A 352 -24.74 11.54 28.71
CA THR A 352 -24.55 12.87 28.11
C THR A 352 -23.45 12.84 27.02
N LEU A 353 -22.38 12.09 27.22
CA LEU A 353 -21.36 11.91 26.17
C LEU A 353 -21.93 11.27 24.90
N MET A 354 -22.74 10.19 25.05
CA MET A 354 -23.35 9.53 23.88
C MET A 354 -24.36 10.44 23.16
N GLU A 355 -25.23 11.15 23.90
CA GLU A 355 -26.18 12.11 23.33
C GLU A 355 -25.44 13.23 22.57
N ARG A 356 -24.37 13.77 23.16
CA ARG A 356 -23.55 14.76 22.47
C ARG A 356 -22.82 14.22 21.25
N ALA A 357 -22.28 13.01 21.32
CA ALA A 357 -21.64 12.34 20.19
C ALA A 357 -22.63 12.15 19.02
N GLN A 358 -23.89 11.78 19.33
CA GLN A 358 -24.95 11.65 18.34
C GLN A 358 -25.19 13.00 17.61
N ILE A 359 -25.40 14.08 18.35
CA ILE A 359 -25.61 15.43 17.79
C ILE A 359 -24.42 15.88 16.92
N LEU A 360 -23.19 15.58 17.36
CA LEU A 360 -21.98 15.91 16.59
C LEU A 360 -21.89 15.12 15.30
N SER A 361 -22.24 13.83 15.30
CA SER A 361 -22.26 13.00 14.09
C SER A 361 -23.31 13.49 13.09
N GLU A 362 -24.49 13.85 13.55
CA GLU A 362 -25.57 14.41 12.73
C GLU A 362 -25.18 15.75 12.09
N SER A 363 -24.31 16.52 12.75
CA SER A 363 -23.74 17.76 12.22
C SER A 363 -22.45 17.59 11.40
N GLY A 364 -22.05 16.34 11.08
CA GLY A 364 -20.85 16.02 10.33
C GLY A 364 -19.52 16.11 11.09
N GLN A 365 -19.55 16.36 12.41
CA GLN A 365 -18.35 16.48 13.24
C GLN A 365 -17.87 15.10 13.74
N TRP A 366 -17.63 14.18 12.80
CA TRP A 366 -17.32 12.77 13.06
C TRP A 366 -16.12 12.53 13.97
N ARG A 367 -15.06 13.33 13.85
CA ARG A 367 -13.84 13.18 14.67
C ARG A 367 -14.13 13.42 16.15
N LEU A 368 -14.90 14.47 16.46
CA LEU A 368 -15.34 14.76 17.83
C LEU A 368 -16.34 13.72 18.34
N ALA A 369 -17.32 13.34 17.52
CA ALA A 369 -18.30 12.32 17.86
C ALA A 369 -17.64 11.01 18.29
N CYS A 370 -16.72 10.49 17.48
CA CYS A 370 -15.97 9.27 17.79
C CYS A 370 -15.13 9.41 19.07
N LYS A 371 -14.48 10.56 19.30
CA LYS A 371 -13.69 10.77 20.52
C LYS A 371 -14.54 10.74 21.78
N LEU A 372 -15.74 11.34 21.75
CA LEU A 372 -16.68 11.26 22.89
C LEU A 372 -17.20 9.86 23.14
N ALA A 373 -17.47 9.10 22.07
CA ALA A 373 -17.87 7.70 22.17
C ALA A 373 -16.73 6.81 22.72
N ASP A 374 -15.49 7.09 22.37
CA ASP A 374 -14.31 6.43 22.94
C ASP A 374 -14.21 6.67 24.45
N TRP A 375 -14.37 7.91 24.90
CA TRP A 375 -14.37 8.22 26.34
C TRP A 375 -15.52 7.56 27.09
N ALA A 376 -16.74 7.53 26.52
CA ALA A 376 -17.86 6.80 27.12
C ALA A 376 -17.53 5.31 27.27
N HIS A 377 -16.93 4.70 26.25
CA HIS A 377 -16.51 3.30 26.28
C HIS A 377 -15.37 3.02 27.26
N HIS A 378 -14.35 3.89 27.32
CA HIS A 378 -13.25 3.72 28.28
C HIS A 378 -13.72 3.85 29.73
N ALA A 379 -14.75 4.68 30.00
CA ALA A 379 -15.32 4.81 31.32
C ALA A 379 -16.24 3.65 31.73
N ALA A 380 -16.88 2.98 30.76
CA ALA A 380 -17.79 1.85 31.01
C ALA A 380 -17.61 0.76 29.91
N PRO A 381 -16.46 0.05 29.90
CA PRO A 381 -16.07 -0.83 28.80
C PRO A 381 -16.94 -2.07 28.66
N ASN A 382 -17.71 -2.44 29.70
CA ASN A 382 -18.57 -3.62 29.70
C ASN A 382 -20.05 -3.29 29.43
N ASP A 383 -20.41 -2.01 29.33
CA ASP A 383 -21.78 -1.58 29.03
C ASP A 383 -22.15 -1.94 27.58
N PRO A 384 -23.17 -2.78 27.36
CA PRO A 384 -23.54 -3.25 26.02
C PRO A 384 -24.10 -2.13 25.13
N ASP A 385 -24.78 -1.15 25.71
CA ASP A 385 -25.40 -0.05 24.96
C ASP A 385 -24.31 0.91 24.47
N ILE A 386 -23.31 1.16 25.30
CA ILE A 386 -22.14 2.01 24.94
C ILE A 386 -21.31 1.30 23.86
N LYS A 387 -21.05 -0.02 23.99
CA LYS A 387 -20.37 -0.79 22.96
C LYS A 387 -21.09 -0.69 21.63
N LEU A 388 -22.38 -0.99 21.62
CA LEU A 388 -23.19 -0.97 20.40
C LEU A 388 -23.25 0.44 19.79
N PHE A 389 -23.42 1.46 20.60
CA PHE A 389 -23.43 2.85 20.15
C PHE A 389 -22.09 3.23 19.47
N ARG A 390 -20.97 2.96 20.16
CA ARG A 390 -19.62 3.20 19.62
C ARG A 390 -19.39 2.48 18.30
N GLY A 391 -19.74 1.18 18.23
CA GLY A 391 -19.59 0.39 17.03
C GLY A 391 -20.38 0.92 15.85
N LYS A 392 -21.65 1.28 16.06
CA LYS A 392 -22.51 1.88 15.03
C LYS A 392 -22.00 3.25 14.56
N LEU A 393 -21.44 4.05 15.46
CA LEU A 393 -20.87 5.35 15.13
C LEU A 393 -19.65 5.20 14.22
N TYR A 394 -18.72 4.28 14.54
CA TYR A 394 -17.57 4.00 13.67
C TYR A 394 -17.99 3.39 12.33
N GLN A 395 -18.98 2.49 12.31
CA GLN A 395 -19.56 1.98 11.07
C GLN A 395 -20.12 3.11 10.19
N ALA A 396 -20.93 3.99 10.77
CA ALA A 396 -21.50 5.13 10.03
C ALA A 396 -20.42 6.08 9.50
N ARG A 397 -19.36 6.31 10.26
CA ARG A 397 -18.24 7.14 9.86
C ARG A 397 -17.54 6.62 8.61
N THR A 398 -17.46 5.31 8.36
CA THR A 398 -16.82 4.77 7.16
C THR A 398 -17.42 5.28 5.86
N ASN A 399 -18.69 5.70 5.86
CA ASN A 399 -19.35 6.29 4.69
C ASN A 399 -18.82 7.70 4.33
N HIS A 400 -18.01 8.28 5.19
CA HIS A 400 -17.42 9.62 5.04
C HIS A 400 -15.90 9.57 4.85
N GLU A 401 -15.34 8.38 4.67
CA GLU A 401 -13.93 8.14 4.44
C GLU A 401 -13.70 7.56 3.04
N THR A 402 -12.59 7.91 2.43
CA THR A 402 -12.17 7.38 1.12
C THR A 402 -11.04 6.37 1.23
N SER A 403 -10.17 6.54 2.23
CA SER A 403 -9.03 5.66 2.49
C SER A 403 -9.51 4.27 2.93
N THR A 404 -9.15 3.25 2.17
CA THR A 404 -9.48 1.86 2.50
C THR A 404 -8.81 1.38 3.79
N MET A 405 -7.65 1.95 4.15
CA MET A 405 -7.01 1.71 5.44
C MET A 405 -7.88 2.23 6.60
N THR A 406 -8.36 3.46 6.49
CA THR A 406 -9.23 4.10 7.49
C THR A 406 -10.54 3.33 7.63
N ILE A 407 -11.18 3.00 6.50
CA ILE A 407 -12.40 2.20 6.44
C ILE A 407 -12.20 0.83 7.10
N GLY A 408 -11.11 0.13 6.78
CA GLY A 408 -10.79 -1.17 7.37
C GLY A 408 -10.62 -1.09 8.88
N ILE A 409 -9.86 -0.11 9.39
CA ILE A 409 -9.64 0.07 10.82
C ILE A 409 -10.95 0.39 11.55
N TYR A 410 -11.79 1.28 11.02
CA TYR A 410 -13.07 1.63 11.64
C TYR A 410 -14.06 0.47 11.62
N ASN A 411 -14.11 -0.30 10.53
CA ASN A 411 -14.89 -1.53 10.45
C ASN A 411 -14.44 -2.56 11.49
N SER A 412 -13.14 -2.69 11.73
CA SER A 412 -12.62 -3.56 12.80
C SER A 412 -13.14 -3.15 14.17
N ILE A 413 -13.12 -1.85 14.48
CA ILE A 413 -13.68 -1.33 15.73
C ILE A 413 -15.19 -1.65 15.83
N ALA A 414 -15.94 -1.47 14.76
CA ALA A 414 -17.38 -1.79 14.76
C ALA A 414 -17.62 -3.27 15.07
N ARG A 415 -16.86 -4.19 14.45
CA ARG A 415 -16.95 -5.64 14.74
C ARG A 415 -16.55 -6.00 16.16
N GLU A 416 -15.46 -5.44 16.68
CA GLU A 416 -15.01 -5.60 18.05
C GLU A 416 -16.09 -5.18 19.08
N MET A 417 -16.94 -4.22 18.69
CA MET A 417 -18.09 -3.78 19.49
C MET A 417 -19.37 -4.58 19.25
N GLY A 418 -19.33 -5.67 18.48
CA GLY A 418 -20.45 -6.55 18.23
C GLY A 418 -21.45 -6.09 17.17
N VAL A 419 -21.06 -5.13 16.31
CA VAL A 419 -21.90 -4.70 15.19
C VAL A 419 -21.84 -5.74 14.08
N GLU A 420 -23.00 -6.29 13.69
CA GLU A 420 -23.09 -7.12 12.51
C GLU A 420 -22.86 -6.29 11.24
N MET A 421 -21.93 -6.72 10.43
CA MET A 421 -21.58 -6.06 9.18
C MET A 421 -21.73 -7.02 8.02
N LYS A 422 -22.33 -6.55 6.92
CA LYS A 422 -22.24 -7.28 5.66
C LYS A 422 -20.78 -7.28 5.22
N ASP A 423 -20.28 -8.46 4.85
CA ASP A 423 -18.92 -8.56 4.31
C ASP A 423 -18.83 -7.68 3.06
N GLN A 424 -18.16 -6.56 3.20
CA GLN A 424 -17.71 -5.80 2.03
C GLN A 424 -16.53 -6.58 1.48
N ALA A 425 -16.70 -7.13 0.27
CA ALA A 425 -15.62 -7.80 -0.44
C ALA A 425 -14.45 -6.81 -0.59
N THR A 426 -13.38 -7.06 0.15
CA THR A 426 -12.11 -6.38 -0.05
C THR A 426 -11.50 -6.81 -1.38
N PHE A 427 -10.51 -6.08 -1.89
CA PHE A 427 -9.92 -6.27 -3.22
C PHE A 427 -9.53 -7.72 -3.55
N SER A 428 -9.09 -8.51 -2.57
CA SER A 428 -8.73 -9.92 -2.72
C SER A 428 -9.91 -10.87 -2.90
N ALA A 429 -11.05 -10.60 -2.29
CA ALA A 429 -12.25 -11.46 -2.38
C ALA A 429 -12.99 -11.30 -3.73
N GLN A 430 -12.68 -10.28 -4.53
CA GLN A 430 -13.20 -10.15 -5.89
C GLN A 430 -12.48 -11.06 -6.89
N GLU A 431 -11.24 -11.46 -6.62
CA GLU A 431 -10.52 -12.44 -7.44
C GLU A 431 -11.12 -13.85 -7.33
N GLU A 432 -11.59 -14.26 -6.15
CA GLU A 432 -12.14 -15.60 -5.94
C GLU A 432 -13.52 -15.81 -6.59
N LYS A 433 -14.37 -14.79 -6.61
CA LYS A 433 -15.73 -14.90 -7.17
C LYS A 433 -15.81 -14.86 -8.70
N THR A 434 -14.77 -14.45 -9.40
CA THR A 434 -14.70 -14.50 -10.86
C THR A 434 -14.25 -15.88 -11.37
N ASN A 435 -13.76 -16.76 -10.51
CA ASN A 435 -13.23 -18.07 -10.87
C ASN A 435 -14.21 -19.23 -10.69
N GLU A 436 -15.43 -18.99 -10.17
CA GLU A 436 -16.50 -20.01 -10.02
C GLU A 436 -17.58 -19.94 -11.11
N LYS A 437 -17.36 -19.19 -12.17
CA LYS A 437 -18.20 -19.19 -13.38
C LYS A 437 -17.30 -19.44 -14.61
#